data_a0abcb9d60407c34fd40d34f6dba7f12
#
_entry.id   a0abcb9d60407c34fd40d34f6dba7f12
#
_cell.length_a   1.000
_cell.length_b   1.000
_cell.length_c   1.000
_cell.angle_alpha   90.00
_cell.angle_beta   90.00
_cell.angle_gamma   90.00
#
_symmetry.space_group_name_H-M   'P 1'
#
loop_
_entity.id
_entity.type
_entity.pdbx_description
1 polymer ?
#
loop_
_entity_poly.entity_id
_entity_poly.type
_entity_poly.pdbx_seq_one_letter_code
_entity_poly.pdbx_strand_id
1 'polypeptide(L)'
;MLGFAGKKTNEKIVEEIILEQYNQYYRLAYSYVHNEADAEDIVQNGAYKALRNSKTLRNPEYAKTWIYRIMLNEIFNSLRRPQAMSYEYMQEEMGIEAEPVEDTYTDIDLQRALDSLPEQDKAIVVMRFFEDKKLEEIADILNENINTIKSRLYRSMKKLRIGLE
;
A
#
# COMPACT_ATOMS: atom_id res chain seq x y z
N MET A 1 5.35 40.22 8.01
CA MET A 1 4.15 39.37 7.83
C MET A 1 4.43 37.92 8.02
N LEU A 2 4.82 37.67 9.22
CA LEU A 2 5.23 36.35 9.65
C LEU A 2 4.08 35.32 9.69
N GLY A 3 2.85 35.80 9.78
CA GLY A 3 1.69 34.94 9.89
C GLY A 3 1.32 34.18 8.61
N PHE A 4 1.84 34.58 7.45
CA PHE A 4 1.53 33.93 6.19
C PHE A 4 2.52 32.86 5.80
N ALA A 5 3.72 32.89 6.37
CA ALA A 5 4.77 31.93 6.07
C ALA A 5 4.51 30.54 6.66
N GLY A 6 3.58 30.44 7.65
CA GLY A 6 3.31 29.20 8.35
C GLY A 6 2.12 28.38 7.84
N LYS A 7 1.29 28.94 6.94
CA LYS A 7 0.08 28.26 6.51
C LYS A 7 0.26 27.62 5.14
N LYS A 8 0.49 26.33 5.14
CA LYS A 8 0.63 25.57 3.90
C LYS A 8 -0.73 25.31 3.28
N THR A 9 -0.79 25.28 1.95
CA THR A 9 -1.97 24.86 1.23
C THR A 9 -2.14 23.33 1.39
N ASN A 10 -3.35 22.84 1.17
CA ASN A 10 -3.60 21.41 1.16
C ASN A 10 -2.71 20.69 0.16
N GLU A 11 -2.53 21.27 -1.03
CA GLU A 11 -1.66 20.69 -2.05
C GLU A 11 -0.23 20.52 -1.54
N LYS A 12 0.31 21.53 -0.85
CA LYS A 12 1.66 21.45 -0.30
C LYS A 12 1.78 20.40 0.80
N ILE A 13 0.78 20.33 1.67
CA ILE A 13 0.72 19.33 2.74
C ILE A 13 0.71 17.91 2.14
N VAL A 14 -0.14 17.70 1.15
CA VAL A 14 -0.26 16.39 0.46
C VAL A 14 1.05 16.02 -0.23
N GLU A 15 1.64 16.98 -0.95
CA GLU A 15 2.93 16.77 -1.62
C GLU A 15 4.02 16.34 -0.64
N GLU A 16 4.15 17.04 0.47
CA GLU A 16 5.16 16.72 1.49
C GLU A 16 4.97 15.33 2.09
N ILE A 17 3.73 14.95 2.37
CA ILE A 17 3.42 13.62 2.92
C ILE A 17 3.76 12.54 1.90
N ILE A 18 3.40 12.74 0.64
CA ILE A 18 3.70 11.76 -0.42
C ILE A 18 5.21 11.55 -0.54
N LEU A 19 5.98 12.63 -0.56
CA LEU A 19 7.44 12.54 -0.66
C LEU A 19 8.05 11.84 0.56
N GLU A 20 7.57 12.16 1.74
CA GLU A 20 8.02 11.54 2.98
C GLU A 20 7.69 10.06 3.06
N GLN A 21 6.50 9.66 2.60
CA GLN A 21 5.97 8.31 2.74
C GLN A 21 6.10 7.48 1.46
N TYR A 22 6.77 7.97 0.43
CA TYR A 22 6.83 7.34 -0.90
C TYR A 22 7.30 5.88 -0.82
N ASN A 23 8.39 5.62 -0.10
CA ASN A 23 8.93 4.27 0.03
C ASN A 23 7.97 3.32 0.71
N GLN A 24 7.20 3.81 1.68
CA GLN A 24 6.19 3.01 2.35
C GLN A 24 5.08 2.59 1.39
N TYR A 25 4.57 3.53 0.60
CA TYR A 25 3.54 3.24 -0.42
C TYR A 25 4.07 2.28 -1.48
N TYR A 26 5.31 2.49 -1.91
CA TYR A 26 5.94 1.63 -2.91
C TYR A 26 6.05 0.19 -2.41
N ARG A 27 6.55 -0.01 -1.19
CA ARG A 27 6.69 -1.33 -0.60
C ARG A 27 5.34 -2.02 -0.43
N LEU A 28 4.32 -1.26 -0.03
CA LEU A 28 2.97 -1.80 0.09
C LEU A 28 2.47 -2.27 -1.29
N ALA A 29 2.56 -1.41 -2.29
CA ALA A 29 2.14 -1.77 -3.65
C ALA A 29 2.92 -2.98 -4.18
N TYR A 30 4.23 -2.98 -4.00
CA TYR A 30 5.09 -4.08 -4.42
C TYR A 30 4.70 -5.41 -3.77
N SER A 31 4.29 -5.38 -2.51
CA SER A 31 3.86 -6.59 -1.80
C SER A 31 2.64 -7.26 -2.46
N TYR A 32 1.85 -6.50 -3.24
CA TYR A 32 0.68 -7.02 -3.94
C TYR A 32 0.98 -7.40 -5.39
N VAL A 33 1.76 -6.60 -6.09
CA VAL A 33 1.94 -6.79 -7.55
C VAL A 33 3.25 -7.50 -7.91
N HIS A 34 4.21 -7.55 -7.01
CA HIS A 34 5.51 -8.24 -7.16
C HIS A 34 6.29 -7.80 -8.40
N ASN A 35 6.12 -6.54 -8.81
CA ASN A 35 6.73 -5.97 -10.00
C ASN A 35 7.03 -4.51 -9.74
N GLU A 36 8.29 -4.12 -9.96
CA GLU A 36 8.74 -2.75 -9.68
C GLU A 36 8.01 -1.71 -10.51
N ALA A 37 7.86 -1.95 -11.82
CA ALA A 37 7.20 -1.02 -12.73
C ALA A 37 5.74 -0.82 -12.36
N ASP A 38 5.03 -1.90 -12.05
CA ASP A 38 3.63 -1.84 -11.65
C ASP A 38 3.46 -1.15 -10.30
N ALA A 39 4.33 -1.44 -9.34
CA ALA A 39 4.30 -0.80 -8.03
C ALA A 39 4.52 0.70 -8.15
N GLU A 40 5.50 1.12 -8.94
CA GLU A 40 5.79 2.52 -9.17
C GLU A 40 4.61 3.23 -9.86
N ASP A 41 4.03 2.59 -10.86
CA ASP A 41 2.87 3.12 -11.58
C ASP A 41 1.67 3.34 -10.65
N ILE A 42 1.41 2.38 -9.77
CA ILE A 42 0.34 2.49 -8.78
C ILE A 42 0.56 3.70 -7.86
N VAL A 43 1.78 3.84 -7.34
CA VAL A 43 2.08 4.94 -6.41
C VAL A 43 1.99 6.29 -7.12
N GLN A 44 2.49 6.38 -8.35
CA GLN A 44 2.38 7.61 -9.13
C GLN A 44 0.93 7.98 -9.42
N ASN A 45 0.11 7.00 -9.79
CA ASN A 45 -1.33 7.23 -10.01
C ASN A 45 -2.03 7.68 -8.74
N GLY A 46 -1.71 7.06 -7.61
CA GLY A 46 -2.24 7.45 -6.31
C GLY A 46 -1.82 8.86 -5.92
N ALA A 47 -0.55 9.18 -6.13
CA ALA A 47 -0.01 10.52 -5.86
C ALA A 47 -0.71 11.58 -6.72
N TYR A 48 -0.90 11.30 -8.00
CA TYR A 48 -1.61 12.20 -8.90
C TYR A 48 -3.04 12.46 -8.44
N LYS A 49 -3.76 11.41 -8.07
CA LYS A 49 -5.14 11.53 -7.56
C LYS A 49 -5.20 12.33 -6.27
N ALA A 50 -4.26 12.09 -5.35
CA ALA A 50 -4.21 12.81 -4.10
C ALA A 50 -3.96 14.31 -4.32
N LEU A 51 -2.99 14.65 -5.16
CA LEU A 51 -2.68 16.05 -5.48
C LEU A 51 -3.84 16.73 -6.19
N ARG A 52 -4.43 16.04 -7.16
CA ARG A 52 -5.58 16.57 -7.93
C ARG A 52 -6.78 16.88 -7.03
N ASN A 53 -7.01 16.05 -6.03
CA ASN A 53 -8.16 16.18 -5.13
C ASN A 53 -7.82 16.83 -3.79
N SER A 54 -6.64 17.40 -3.66
CA SER A 54 -6.15 17.96 -2.39
C SER A 54 -7.08 19.03 -1.82
N LYS A 55 -7.76 19.79 -2.67
CA LYS A 55 -8.70 20.83 -2.25
C LYS A 55 -9.94 20.27 -1.56
N THR A 56 -10.27 19.00 -1.80
CA THR A 56 -11.41 18.34 -1.15
C THR A 56 -11.12 17.90 0.27
N LEU A 57 -9.85 17.91 0.66
CA LEU A 57 -9.44 17.55 2.01
C LEU A 57 -9.89 18.63 2.99
N ARG A 58 -10.84 18.29 3.86
CA ARG A 58 -11.42 19.25 4.81
C ARG A 58 -10.53 19.49 6.01
N ASN A 59 -9.87 18.46 6.51
CA ASN A 59 -9.02 18.53 7.69
C ASN A 59 -7.61 18.08 7.32
N PRO A 60 -6.62 19.02 7.27
CA PRO A 60 -5.24 18.68 6.93
C PRO A 60 -4.59 17.68 7.88
N GLU A 61 -5.05 17.62 9.13
CA GLU A 61 -4.54 16.64 10.10
C GLU A 61 -4.90 15.21 9.71
N TYR A 62 -5.93 15.05 8.90
CA TYR A 62 -6.39 13.77 8.41
C TYR A 62 -5.70 13.36 7.09
N ALA A 63 -4.79 14.20 6.59
CA ALA A 63 -4.18 14.02 5.27
C ALA A 63 -3.47 12.66 5.12
N LYS A 64 -2.72 12.22 6.13
CA LYS A 64 -2.00 10.94 6.07
C LYS A 64 -2.95 9.76 5.86
N THR A 65 -4.03 9.71 6.61
CA THR A 65 -5.05 8.66 6.48
C THR A 65 -5.73 8.74 5.11
N TRP A 66 -6.07 9.95 4.68
CA TRP A 66 -6.74 10.20 3.41
C TRP A 66 -5.87 9.75 2.22
N ILE A 67 -4.60 10.09 2.22
CA ILE A 67 -3.66 9.68 1.17
C ILE A 67 -3.49 8.16 1.17
N TYR A 68 -3.35 7.57 2.35
CA TYR A 68 -3.18 6.13 2.47
C TYR A 68 -4.37 5.37 1.89
N ARG A 69 -5.59 5.85 2.12
CA ARG A 69 -6.80 5.29 1.51
C ARG A 69 -6.74 5.34 -0.01
N ILE A 70 -6.28 6.46 -0.57
CA ILE A 70 -6.14 6.61 -2.01
C ILE A 70 -5.15 5.59 -2.55
N MET A 71 -4.01 5.42 -1.90
CA MET A 71 -3.00 4.43 -2.30
C MET A 71 -3.54 3.01 -2.25
N LEU A 72 -4.22 2.63 -1.17
CA LEU A 72 -4.83 1.31 -1.06
C LEU A 72 -5.87 1.07 -2.15
N ASN A 73 -6.72 2.06 -2.43
CA ASN A 73 -7.71 1.94 -3.49
C ASN A 73 -7.06 1.74 -4.86
N GLU A 74 -5.95 2.42 -5.12
CA GLU A 74 -5.20 2.21 -6.36
C GLU A 74 -4.64 0.80 -6.45
N ILE A 75 -4.10 0.29 -5.36
CA ILE A 75 -3.58 -1.07 -5.30
C ILE A 75 -4.70 -2.08 -5.59
N PHE A 76 -5.82 -1.98 -4.88
CA PHE A 76 -6.93 -2.91 -5.04
C PHE A 76 -7.55 -2.83 -6.44
N ASN A 77 -7.67 -1.62 -6.99
CA ASN A 77 -8.16 -1.44 -8.36
C ASN A 77 -7.23 -2.06 -9.39
N SER A 78 -5.91 -1.97 -9.17
CA SER A 78 -4.94 -2.56 -10.08
C SER A 78 -5.05 -4.08 -10.14
N LEU A 79 -5.41 -4.72 -9.03
CA LEU A 79 -5.61 -6.16 -8.95
C LEU A 79 -6.84 -6.63 -9.73
N ARG A 80 -7.81 -5.74 -9.95
CA ARG A 80 -9.06 -6.05 -10.66
C ARG A 80 -9.00 -5.73 -12.14
N ARG A 81 -7.98 -5.00 -12.61
CA ARG A 81 -7.85 -4.67 -14.03
C ARG A 81 -7.47 -5.93 -14.81
N PRO A 82 -8.12 -6.17 -15.98
CA PRO A 82 -7.64 -7.24 -16.85
C PRO A 82 -6.22 -6.91 -17.28
N GLN A 83 -5.30 -7.79 -16.97
CA GLN A 83 -3.92 -7.64 -17.38
C GLN A 83 -3.81 -8.11 -18.84
N ALA A 84 -4.13 -7.21 -19.77
CA ALA A 84 -4.01 -7.51 -21.21
C ALA A 84 -2.54 -7.68 -21.61
N MET A 85 -1.61 -7.05 -20.88
CA MET A 85 -0.17 -7.24 -21.06
C MET A 85 0.48 -7.16 -19.70
N SER A 86 0.59 -8.28 -19.02
CA SER A 86 1.36 -8.33 -17.79
C SER A 86 2.83 -8.15 -18.12
N TYR A 87 3.55 -7.55 -17.21
CA TYR A 87 5.00 -7.43 -17.32
C TYR A 87 5.65 -8.82 -17.47
N GLU A 88 5.08 -9.83 -16.84
CA GLU A 88 5.51 -11.21 -16.98
C GLU A 88 5.39 -11.71 -18.42
N TYR A 89 4.28 -11.40 -19.09
CA TYR A 89 4.09 -11.75 -20.48
C TYR A 89 5.13 -11.07 -21.37
N MET A 90 5.41 -9.81 -21.12
CA MET A 90 6.43 -9.07 -21.87
C MET A 90 7.83 -9.64 -21.60
N GLN A 91 8.11 -10.05 -20.39
CA GLN A 91 9.38 -10.69 -20.05
C GLN A 91 9.56 -12.02 -20.76
N GLU A 92 8.52 -12.84 -20.83
CA GLU A 92 8.56 -14.14 -21.50
C GLU A 92 8.74 -13.98 -23.03
N GLU A 93 8.01 -13.05 -23.64
CA GLU A 93 8.10 -12.83 -25.08
C GLU A 93 9.40 -12.13 -25.49
N MET A 94 9.93 -11.24 -24.68
CA MET A 94 11.13 -10.49 -25.01
C MET A 94 12.41 -11.16 -24.54
N GLY A 95 12.28 -12.29 -23.83
CA GLY A 95 13.44 -13.02 -23.30
C GLY A 95 14.21 -12.26 -22.23
N ILE A 96 13.58 -11.27 -21.62
CA ILE A 96 14.16 -10.54 -20.49
C ILE A 96 13.95 -11.39 -19.26
N GLU A 97 15.00 -12.06 -18.81
CA GLU A 97 14.94 -12.77 -17.55
C GLU A 97 14.99 -11.74 -16.42
N ALA A 98 13.98 -11.79 -15.55
CA ALA A 98 14.05 -11.08 -14.30
C ALA A 98 15.26 -11.65 -13.55
N GLU A 99 16.17 -10.78 -13.11
CA GLU A 99 17.22 -11.22 -12.23
C GLU A 99 16.58 -11.87 -11.02
N PRO A 100 16.97 -13.12 -10.69
CA PRO A 100 16.43 -13.74 -9.50
C PRO A 100 16.80 -12.87 -8.32
N VAL A 101 15.77 -12.30 -7.70
CA VAL A 101 15.96 -11.62 -6.43
C VAL A 101 16.54 -12.69 -5.50
N GLU A 102 17.68 -12.41 -4.91
CA GLU A 102 18.29 -13.30 -3.93
C GLU A 102 17.43 -13.34 -2.68
N ASP A 103 16.24 -13.91 -2.79
CA ASP A 103 15.38 -14.09 -1.64
C ASP A 103 15.76 -15.38 -0.95
N THR A 104 16.01 -15.27 0.32
CA THR A 104 16.13 -16.40 1.18
C THR A 104 14.81 -17.18 1.17
N TYR A 105 14.86 -18.50 1.33
CA TYR A 105 13.68 -19.36 1.37
C TYR A 105 12.58 -18.84 2.29
N THR A 106 12.98 -18.18 3.38
CA THR A 106 12.08 -17.64 4.39
C THR A 106 11.21 -16.53 3.83
N ASP A 107 11.79 -15.66 3.00
CA ASP A 107 11.07 -14.54 2.41
C ASP A 107 10.03 -15.00 1.39
N ILE A 108 10.37 -16.02 0.60
CA ILE A 108 9.43 -16.59 -0.38
C ILE A 108 8.24 -17.24 0.31
N ASP A 109 8.48 -17.99 1.38
CA ASP A 109 7.41 -18.64 2.14
C ASP A 109 6.51 -17.64 2.83
N LEU A 110 7.08 -16.60 3.42
CA LEU A 110 6.32 -15.52 4.04
C LEU A 110 5.47 -14.79 3.00
N GLN A 111 6.06 -14.50 1.84
CA GLN A 111 5.35 -13.82 0.76
C GLN A 111 4.17 -14.65 0.26
N ARG A 112 4.37 -15.95 0.05
CA ARG A 112 3.28 -16.86 -0.34
C ARG A 112 2.19 -16.91 0.71
N ALA A 113 2.56 -16.96 1.98
CA ALA A 113 1.60 -16.96 3.06
C ALA A 113 0.80 -15.66 3.09
N LEU A 114 1.46 -14.52 2.92
CA LEU A 114 0.78 -13.22 2.83
C LEU A 114 -0.16 -13.16 1.63
N ASP A 115 0.28 -13.67 0.48
CA ASP A 115 -0.53 -13.65 -0.76
C ASP A 115 -1.76 -14.55 -0.66
N SER A 116 -1.75 -15.52 0.25
CA SER A 116 -2.91 -16.39 0.48
C SER A 116 -4.01 -15.72 1.27
N LEU A 117 -3.74 -14.56 1.88
CA LEU A 117 -4.72 -13.81 2.64
C LEU A 117 -5.62 -12.98 1.71
N PRO A 118 -6.89 -12.75 2.09
CA PRO A 118 -7.72 -11.77 1.39
C PRO A 118 -7.04 -10.40 1.35
N GLU A 119 -7.32 -9.62 0.30
CA GLU A 119 -6.66 -8.33 0.04
C GLU A 119 -6.60 -7.41 1.26
N GLN A 120 -7.73 -7.22 1.92
CA GLN A 120 -7.80 -6.33 3.08
C GLN A 120 -7.08 -6.90 4.30
N ASP A 121 -7.15 -8.20 4.49
CA ASP A 121 -6.46 -8.87 5.60
C ASP A 121 -4.95 -8.76 5.45
N LYS A 122 -4.45 -8.94 4.23
CA LYS A 122 -3.04 -8.72 3.91
C LYS A 122 -2.61 -7.30 4.23
N ALA A 123 -3.43 -6.30 3.85
CA ALA A 123 -3.15 -4.90 4.15
C ALA A 123 -3.02 -4.66 5.66
N ILE A 124 -3.91 -5.25 6.45
CA ILE A 124 -3.88 -5.12 7.91
C ILE A 124 -2.55 -5.66 8.48
N VAL A 125 -2.14 -6.84 8.02
CA VAL A 125 -0.88 -7.46 8.47
C VAL A 125 0.32 -6.60 8.08
N VAL A 126 0.37 -6.13 6.84
CA VAL A 126 1.47 -5.29 6.35
C VAL A 126 1.55 -3.99 7.15
N MET A 127 0.43 -3.32 7.32
CA MET A 127 0.39 -2.07 8.08
C MET A 127 0.82 -2.26 9.53
N ARG A 128 0.39 -3.34 10.16
CA ARG A 128 0.68 -3.57 11.57
C ARG A 128 2.13 -4.00 11.81
N PHE A 129 2.65 -4.92 11.02
CA PHE A 129 3.95 -5.54 11.29
C PHE A 129 5.11 -4.96 10.48
N PHE A 130 4.86 -4.49 9.27
CA PHE A 130 5.93 -3.93 8.43
C PHE A 130 5.99 -2.41 8.49
N GLU A 131 4.88 -1.75 8.77
CA GLU A 131 4.80 -0.29 8.84
C GLU A 131 4.59 0.23 10.26
N ASP A 132 4.46 -0.67 11.20
CA ASP A 132 4.32 -0.37 12.63
C ASP A 132 3.19 0.61 12.96
N LYS A 133 2.07 0.47 12.23
CA LYS A 133 0.90 1.30 12.48
C LYS A 133 0.10 0.77 13.66
N LYS A 134 -0.52 1.70 14.38
CA LYS A 134 -1.44 1.35 15.48
C LYS A 134 -2.75 0.82 14.91
N LEU A 135 -3.42 -0.03 15.68
CA LEU A 135 -4.70 -0.61 15.26
C LEU A 135 -5.75 0.48 14.99
N GLU A 136 -5.73 1.56 15.76
CA GLU A 136 -6.63 2.70 15.56
C GLU A 136 -6.39 3.37 14.21
N GLU A 137 -5.14 3.52 13.81
CA GLU A 137 -4.78 4.09 12.50
C GLU A 137 -5.25 3.19 11.36
N ILE A 138 -5.07 1.88 11.50
CA ILE A 138 -5.51 0.90 10.51
C ILE A 138 -7.03 0.93 10.37
N ALA A 139 -7.73 0.99 11.51
CA ALA A 139 -9.19 1.09 11.52
C ALA A 139 -9.67 2.34 10.78
N ASP A 140 -9.01 3.47 11.00
CA ASP A 140 -9.32 4.72 10.29
C ASP A 140 -9.05 4.62 8.78
N ILE A 141 -7.91 4.04 8.40
CA ILE A 141 -7.54 3.88 7.00
C ILE A 141 -8.55 3.02 6.26
N LEU A 142 -8.94 1.89 6.84
CA LEU A 142 -9.89 0.95 6.22
C LEU A 142 -11.34 1.32 6.47
N ASN A 143 -11.60 2.34 7.27
CA ASN A 143 -12.94 2.77 7.68
C ASN A 143 -13.75 1.60 8.26
N GLU A 144 -13.13 0.89 9.19
CA GLU A 144 -13.69 -0.27 9.86
C GLU A 144 -13.62 -0.09 11.37
N ASN A 145 -14.48 -0.82 12.08
CA ASN A 145 -14.44 -0.86 13.52
C ASN A 145 -13.14 -1.52 13.99
N ILE A 146 -12.54 -0.98 15.06
CA ILE A 146 -11.28 -1.51 15.59
C ILE A 146 -11.40 -2.98 16.00
N ASN A 147 -12.55 -3.40 16.50
CA ASN A 147 -12.78 -4.80 16.88
C ASN A 147 -12.75 -5.72 15.65
N THR A 148 -13.26 -5.23 14.52
CA THR A 148 -13.17 -5.94 13.24
C THR A 148 -11.73 -6.09 12.80
N ILE A 149 -10.93 -5.02 12.93
CA ILE A 149 -9.50 -5.05 12.61
C ILE A 149 -8.77 -6.08 13.49
N LYS A 150 -9.03 -6.06 14.78
CA LYS A 150 -8.43 -7.02 15.71
C LYS A 150 -8.77 -8.47 15.36
N SER A 151 -10.04 -8.72 15.04
CA SER A 151 -10.49 -10.07 14.67
C SER A 151 -9.86 -10.55 13.37
N ARG A 152 -9.78 -9.68 12.38
CA ARG A 152 -9.15 -10.00 11.09
C ARG A 152 -7.65 -10.23 11.25
N LEU A 153 -6.99 -9.39 12.03
CA LEU A 153 -5.56 -9.54 12.31
C LEU A 153 -5.27 -10.88 12.99
N TYR A 154 -6.05 -11.19 14.01
CA TYR A 154 -5.87 -12.43 14.76
C TYR A 154 -6.06 -13.66 13.87
N ARG A 155 -7.12 -13.67 13.04
CA ARG A 155 -7.35 -14.74 12.08
C ARG A 155 -6.24 -14.86 11.06
N SER A 156 -5.76 -13.73 10.56
CA SER A 156 -4.67 -13.68 9.58
C SER A 156 -3.38 -14.24 10.16
N MET A 157 -3.05 -13.86 11.39
CA MET A 157 -1.88 -14.38 12.10
C MET A 157 -1.95 -15.88 12.29
N LYS A 158 -3.14 -16.40 12.59
CA LYS A 158 -3.34 -17.85 12.74
C LYS A 158 -3.11 -18.57 11.41
N LYS A 159 -3.63 -18.02 10.31
CA LYS A 159 -3.43 -18.57 8.97
C LYS A 159 -1.95 -18.54 8.57
N LEU A 160 -1.26 -17.45 8.87
CA LEU A 160 0.16 -17.30 8.56
C LEU A 160 1.01 -18.32 9.34
N ARG A 161 0.68 -18.54 10.60
CA ARG A 161 1.37 -19.53 11.42
C ARG A 161 1.23 -20.93 10.85
N ILE A 162 0.04 -21.30 10.41
CA ILE A 162 -0.22 -22.61 9.80
C ILE A 162 0.53 -22.73 8.47
N GLY A 163 0.55 -21.68 7.68
CA GLY A 163 1.22 -21.68 6.38
C GLY A 163 2.74 -21.77 6.46
N LEU A 164 3.34 -21.38 7.59
CA LEU A 164 4.79 -21.39 7.79
C LEU A 164 5.29 -22.67 8.50
N GLU A 165 4.39 -23.42 9.06
CA GLU A 165 4.70 -24.75 9.61
C GLU A 165 4.66 -25.78 8.49
#